data_c2afc24805ab3e1fd8b29a66709f121a
#
_entry.id   c2afc24805ab3e1fd8b29a66709f121a
#
_cell.length_a   1.000
_cell.length_b   1.000
_cell.length_c   1.000
_cell.angle_alpha   90.00
_cell.angle_beta   90.00
_cell.angle_gamma   90.00
#
_symmetry.space_group_name_H-M   'P 1'
#
loop_
_entity.id
_entity.type
_entity.pdbx_description
1 polymer ?
#
loop_
_entity_poly.entity_id
_entity_poly.type
_entity_poly.pdbx_seq_one_letter_code
_entity_poly.pdbx_strand_id
1 'polypeptide(L)'
;LFSGIFAIVLAMRGFGAYAMAYQQIIFSFSSVLVLLILLPYKPGFGFSVRSLQSLFGFSWKLLLSGIVDQIWQNLYALLIGKKYSVEELALYNRGEMFPKLISATLSSLVSSVLFPAFSKLQGEKEKLLKGVKKSVSLSAFLLFPLLFGLMAVGKPLIILLLTEKWIGLLPFLLFICFFPCT
;
A
#
# COMPACT_ATOMS: atom_id res chain seq x y z
N LEU A 1 -13.00 -12.01 -7.79
CA LEU A 1 -13.39 -12.17 -9.21
C LEU A 1 -14.83 -11.69 -9.44
N PHE A 2 -15.85 -12.12 -8.68
CA PHE A 2 -17.25 -11.71 -8.86
C PHE A 2 -17.45 -10.19 -8.81
N SER A 3 -16.84 -9.49 -7.85
CA SER A 3 -16.94 -8.03 -7.75
C SER A 3 -16.35 -7.30 -8.96
N GLY A 4 -15.30 -7.85 -9.57
CA GLY A 4 -14.69 -7.27 -10.78
C GLY A 4 -15.59 -7.37 -12.00
N ILE A 5 -16.19 -8.55 -12.22
CA ILE A 5 -17.12 -8.76 -13.33
C ILE A 5 -18.33 -7.83 -13.18
N PHE A 6 -18.86 -7.71 -11.96
CA PHE A 6 -20.00 -6.84 -11.68
C PHE A 6 -19.68 -5.36 -11.93
N ALA A 7 -18.46 -4.93 -11.57
CA ALA A 7 -18.00 -3.56 -11.84
C ALA A 7 -17.91 -3.25 -13.32
N ILE A 8 -17.41 -4.20 -14.14
CA ILE A 8 -17.33 -4.03 -15.60
C ILE A 8 -18.74 -3.86 -16.19
N VAL A 9 -19.68 -4.70 -15.77
CA VAL A 9 -21.09 -4.60 -16.24
C VAL A 9 -21.71 -3.25 -15.86
N LEU A 10 -21.47 -2.76 -14.64
CA LEU A 10 -21.96 -1.43 -14.20
C LEU A 10 -21.29 -0.29 -14.97
N ALA A 11 -19.99 -0.38 -15.21
CA ALA A 11 -19.27 0.61 -16.02
C ALA A 11 -19.80 0.68 -17.45
N MET A 12 -20.10 -0.46 -18.07
CA MET A 12 -20.73 -0.52 -19.41
C MET A 12 -22.15 0.05 -19.44
N ARG A 13 -22.86 0.05 -18.31
CA ARG A 13 -24.19 0.68 -18.18
C ARG A 13 -24.15 2.19 -17.91
N GLY A 14 -22.95 2.81 -17.93
CA GLY A 14 -22.81 4.26 -17.81
C GLY A 14 -22.73 4.80 -16.37
N PHE A 15 -22.59 3.94 -15.35
CA PHE A 15 -22.47 4.37 -13.96
C PHE A 15 -21.13 5.02 -13.63
N GLY A 16 -20.17 5.10 -14.57
CA GLY A 16 -18.91 5.85 -14.41
C GLY A 16 -18.15 5.54 -13.10
N ALA A 17 -17.85 6.60 -12.35
CA ALA A 17 -17.11 6.48 -11.09
C ALA A 17 -17.84 5.68 -10.01
N TYR A 18 -19.17 5.65 -10.01
CA TYR A 18 -19.96 4.89 -9.04
C TYR A 18 -19.77 3.38 -9.18
N ALA A 19 -19.40 2.87 -10.37
CA ALA A 19 -19.10 1.45 -10.57
C ALA A 19 -17.96 0.97 -9.67
N MET A 20 -16.95 1.81 -9.41
CA MET A 20 -15.84 1.49 -8.51
C MET A 20 -16.30 1.45 -7.04
N ALA A 21 -17.18 2.34 -6.62
CA ALA A 21 -17.73 2.33 -5.27
C ALA A 21 -18.57 1.06 -5.01
N TYR A 22 -19.45 0.71 -5.93
CA TYR A 22 -20.22 -0.55 -5.84
C TYR A 22 -19.33 -1.78 -5.85
N GLN A 23 -18.27 -1.79 -6.65
CA GLN A 23 -17.28 -2.88 -6.63
C GLN A 23 -16.69 -3.09 -5.24
N GLN A 24 -16.28 -2.00 -4.58
CA GLN A 24 -15.65 -2.08 -3.26
C GLN A 24 -16.63 -2.60 -2.20
N ILE A 25 -17.88 -2.16 -2.24
CA ILE A 25 -18.93 -2.64 -1.32
C ILE A 25 -19.18 -4.13 -1.52
N ILE A 26 -19.35 -4.57 -2.77
CA ILE A 26 -19.61 -5.99 -3.10
C ILE A 26 -18.39 -6.85 -2.71
N PHE A 27 -17.18 -6.37 -2.95
CA PHE A 27 -15.95 -7.06 -2.56
C PHE A 27 -15.89 -7.26 -1.04
N SER A 28 -16.12 -6.20 -0.26
CA SER A 28 -16.12 -6.26 1.19
C SER A 28 -17.20 -7.18 1.74
N PHE A 29 -18.41 -7.08 1.21
CA PHE A 29 -19.52 -7.93 1.61
C PHE A 29 -19.26 -9.41 1.30
N SER A 30 -18.78 -9.71 0.08
CA SER A 30 -18.41 -11.08 -0.31
C SER A 30 -17.27 -11.64 0.55
N SER A 31 -16.28 -10.83 0.90
CA SER A 31 -15.19 -11.23 1.79
C SER A 31 -15.68 -11.62 3.18
N VAL A 32 -16.57 -10.81 3.75
CA VAL A 32 -17.18 -11.11 5.07
C VAL A 32 -18.00 -12.38 5.03
N LEU A 33 -18.83 -12.57 3.99
CA LEU A 33 -19.61 -13.80 3.82
C LEU A 33 -18.74 -15.05 3.72
N VAL A 34 -17.71 -15.01 2.91
CA VAL A 34 -16.77 -16.13 2.75
C VAL A 34 -16.06 -16.44 4.08
N LEU A 35 -15.63 -15.42 4.81
CA LEU A 35 -15.02 -15.57 6.12
C LEU A 35 -15.97 -16.22 7.13
N LEU A 36 -17.23 -15.80 7.18
CA LEU A 36 -18.24 -16.36 8.08
C LEU A 36 -18.56 -17.83 7.76
N ILE A 37 -18.48 -18.23 6.49
CA ILE A 37 -18.73 -19.61 6.06
C ILE A 37 -17.52 -20.52 6.35
N LEU A 38 -16.30 -20.01 6.08
CA LEU A 38 -15.08 -20.80 6.21
C LEU A 38 -14.55 -20.92 7.64
N LEU A 39 -14.79 -19.91 8.48
CA LEU A 39 -14.35 -19.92 9.86
C LEU A 39 -15.45 -20.53 10.74
N PRO A 40 -15.15 -21.60 11.49
CA PRO A 40 -16.10 -22.18 12.46
C PRO A 40 -16.29 -21.30 13.70
N TYR A 41 -15.79 -20.07 13.67
CA TYR A 41 -15.86 -19.12 14.77
C TYR A 41 -17.19 -18.37 14.72
N LYS A 42 -18.03 -18.61 15.71
CA LYS A 42 -19.25 -17.82 15.92
C LYS A 42 -18.87 -16.57 16.73
N PRO A 43 -18.90 -15.36 16.16
CA PRO A 43 -18.64 -14.15 16.93
C PRO A 43 -19.68 -14.02 18.03
N GLY A 44 -19.26 -14.14 19.29
CA GLY A 44 -20.12 -13.88 20.44
C GLY A 44 -20.31 -12.38 20.60
N PHE A 45 -21.55 -11.92 20.75
CA PHE A 45 -21.88 -10.52 21.06
C PHE A 45 -21.59 -10.21 22.55
N GLY A 46 -20.35 -10.44 22.99
CA GLY A 46 -19.89 -10.11 24.33
C GLY A 46 -19.14 -8.77 24.32
N PHE A 47 -19.71 -7.73 24.89
CA PHE A 47 -19.02 -6.45 25.06
C PHE A 47 -18.35 -6.41 26.43
N SER A 48 -17.02 -6.35 26.47
CA SER A 48 -16.23 -6.24 27.69
C SER A 48 -15.48 -4.90 27.74
N VAL A 49 -15.93 -4.02 28.63
CA VAL A 49 -15.32 -2.70 28.87
C VAL A 49 -13.85 -2.83 29.30
N ARG A 50 -13.55 -3.86 30.11
CA ARG A 50 -12.17 -4.12 30.57
C ARG A 50 -11.23 -4.47 29.43
N SER A 51 -11.67 -5.29 28.48
CA SER A 51 -10.91 -5.63 27.29
C SER A 51 -10.73 -4.42 26.37
N LEU A 52 -11.76 -3.57 26.26
CA LEU A 52 -11.69 -2.33 25.51
C LEU A 52 -10.63 -1.37 26.11
N GLN A 53 -10.62 -1.18 27.42
CA GLN A 53 -9.65 -0.32 28.10
C GLN A 53 -8.21 -0.83 27.96
N SER A 54 -7.98 -2.13 28.07
CA SER A 54 -6.64 -2.71 27.89
C SER A 54 -6.13 -2.58 26.46
N LEU A 55 -6.99 -2.77 25.49
CA LEU A 55 -6.67 -2.59 24.07
C LEU A 55 -6.46 -1.11 23.74
N PHE A 56 -7.29 -0.22 24.28
CA PHE A 56 -7.19 1.22 24.02
C PHE A 56 -5.86 1.80 24.50
N GLY A 57 -5.35 1.34 25.66
CA GLY A 57 -4.05 1.79 26.19
C GLY A 57 -2.86 1.55 25.26
N PHE A 58 -2.93 0.53 24.41
CA PHE A 58 -1.92 0.23 23.39
C PHE A 58 -2.30 0.81 22.01
N SER A 59 -3.56 0.63 21.61
CA SER A 59 -4.03 0.93 20.26
C SER A 59 -4.04 2.41 19.91
N TRP A 60 -4.27 3.31 20.87
CA TRP A 60 -4.29 4.75 20.62
C TRP A 60 -2.93 5.28 20.14
N LYS A 61 -1.82 4.73 20.68
CA LYS A 61 -0.46 5.08 20.26
C LYS A 61 -0.19 4.62 18.82
N LEU A 62 -0.66 3.41 18.49
CA LEU A 62 -0.57 2.88 17.12
C LEU A 62 -1.41 3.72 16.15
N LEU A 63 -2.62 4.09 16.57
CA LEU A 63 -3.53 4.91 15.77
C LEU A 63 -2.91 6.29 15.50
N LEU A 64 -2.33 6.93 16.51
CA LEU A 64 -1.67 8.22 16.35
C LEU A 64 -0.47 8.12 15.41
N SER A 65 0.36 7.08 15.57
CA SER A 65 1.47 6.80 14.64
C SER A 65 0.99 6.59 13.21
N GLY A 66 -0.10 5.82 13.03
CA GLY A 66 -0.68 5.57 11.71
C GLY A 66 -1.28 6.83 11.07
N ILE A 67 -1.88 7.72 11.86
CA ILE A 67 -2.40 9.01 11.36
C ILE A 67 -1.23 9.90 10.89
N VAL A 68 -0.17 10.01 11.69
CA VAL A 68 1.02 10.80 11.32
C VAL A 68 1.65 10.25 10.05
N ASP A 69 1.80 8.94 9.96
CA ASP A 69 2.34 8.27 8.77
C ASP A 69 1.46 8.52 7.54
N GLN A 70 0.13 8.40 7.69
CA GLN A 70 -0.81 8.66 6.60
C GLN A 70 -0.79 10.12 6.13
N ILE A 71 -0.67 11.08 7.05
CA ILE A 71 -0.50 12.49 6.71
C ILE A 71 0.80 12.70 5.95
N TRP A 72 1.89 12.11 6.42
CA TRP A 72 3.20 12.21 5.79
C TRP A 72 3.19 11.65 4.36
N GLN A 73 2.65 10.46 4.18
CA GLN A 73 2.56 9.82 2.86
C GLN A 73 1.71 10.60 1.85
N ASN A 74 0.68 11.32 2.32
CA ASN A 74 -0.20 12.09 1.44
C ASN A 74 0.17 13.58 1.36
N LEU A 75 1.20 14.04 2.09
CA LEU A 75 1.55 15.45 2.16
C LEU A 75 1.85 16.05 0.78
N TYR A 76 2.62 15.34 -0.04
CA TYR A 76 2.96 15.78 -1.39
C TYR A 76 1.73 15.86 -2.29
N ALA A 77 0.86 14.86 -2.24
CA ALA A 77 -0.40 14.86 -2.99
C ALA A 77 -1.32 16.01 -2.58
N LEU A 78 -1.40 16.33 -1.27
CA LEU A 78 -2.16 17.47 -0.75
C LEU A 78 -1.57 18.81 -1.20
N LEU A 79 -0.25 18.97 -1.17
CA LEU A 79 0.43 20.18 -1.61
C LEU A 79 0.28 20.40 -3.11
N ILE A 80 0.44 19.36 -3.90
CA ILE A 80 0.26 19.39 -5.35
C ILE A 80 -1.21 19.72 -5.69
N GLY A 81 -2.16 19.02 -5.07
CA GLY A 81 -3.59 19.25 -5.32
C GLY A 81 -4.10 20.63 -4.89
N LYS A 82 -3.43 21.31 -3.93
CA LYS A 82 -3.75 22.67 -3.52
C LYS A 82 -3.15 23.75 -4.43
N LYS A 83 -1.95 23.51 -4.97
CA LYS A 83 -1.16 24.54 -5.67
C LYS A 83 -1.17 24.37 -7.19
N TYR A 84 -1.40 23.17 -7.67
CA TYR A 84 -1.31 22.79 -9.08
C TYR A 84 -2.65 22.27 -9.61
N SER A 85 -2.69 21.91 -10.88
CA SER A 85 -3.91 21.41 -11.51
C SER A 85 -4.25 19.97 -11.10
N VAL A 86 -5.52 19.59 -11.27
CA VAL A 86 -5.98 18.20 -11.05
C VAL A 86 -5.26 17.22 -11.98
N GLU A 87 -4.88 17.68 -13.17
CA GLU A 87 -4.15 16.88 -14.14
C GLU A 87 -2.73 16.54 -13.65
N GLU A 88 -2.01 17.52 -13.10
CA GLU A 88 -0.69 17.32 -12.53
C GLU A 88 -0.72 16.40 -11.30
N LEU A 89 -1.75 16.53 -10.46
CA LEU A 89 -1.98 15.61 -9.35
C LEU A 89 -2.21 14.17 -9.86
N ALA A 90 -2.97 14.02 -10.94
CA ALA A 90 -3.20 12.69 -11.53
C ALA A 90 -1.91 12.09 -12.10
N LEU A 91 -1.07 12.90 -12.74
CA LEU A 91 0.25 12.47 -13.24
C LEU A 91 1.20 12.07 -12.11
N TYR A 92 1.22 12.85 -11.01
CA TYR A 92 1.99 12.53 -9.82
C TYR A 92 1.57 11.18 -9.20
N ASN A 93 0.26 11.02 -8.93
CA ASN A 93 -0.28 9.81 -8.32
C ASN A 93 -0.03 8.56 -9.18
N ARG A 94 -0.10 8.70 -10.50
CA ARG A 94 0.23 7.59 -11.42
C ARG A 94 1.73 7.32 -11.49
N GLY A 95 2.56 8.36 -11.43
CA GLY A 95 4.02 8.22 -11.37
C GLY A 95 4.49 7.52 -10.10
N GLU A 96 3.85 7.82 -8.95
CA GLU A 96 4.15 7.20 -7.65
C GLU A 96 3.75 5.72 -7.60
N MET A 97 2.75 5.31 -8.35
CA MET A 97 2.19 3.95 -8.30
C MET A 97 3.24 2.86 -8.55
N PHE A 98 4.13 3.04 -9.53
CA PHE A 98 5.10 2.01 -9.91
C PHE A 98 6.22 1.82 -8.87
N PRO A 99 6.92 2.86 -8.42
CA PRO A 99 7.91 2.74 -7.35
C PRO A 99 7.30 2.19 -6.05
N LYS A 100 6.09 2.68 -5.71
CA LYS A 100 5.37 2.25 -4.51
C LYS A 100 4.97 0.77 -4.55
N LEU A 101 4.59 0.24 -5.72
CA LEU A 101 4.30 -1.18 -5.89
C LEU A 101 5.54 -2.04 -5.63
N ILE A 102 6.71 -1.63 -6.14
CA ILE A 102 7.98 -2.34 -5.93
C ILE A 102 8.35 -2.31 -4.44
N SER A 103 8.34 -1.12 -3.83
CA SER A 103 8.69 -0.93 -2.42
C SER A 103 7.75 -1.72 -1.50
N ALA A 104 6.45 -1.63 -1.70
CA ALA A 104 5.44 -2.33 -0.90
C ALA A 104 5.58 -3.86 -1.02
N THR A 105 5.82 -4.36 -2.23
CA THR A 105 6.02 -5.80 -2.45
C THR A 105 7.28 -6.29 -1.73
N LEU A 106 8.40 -5.60 -1.87
CA LEU A 106 9.64 -5.96 -1.17
C LEU A 106 9.49 -5.88 0.34
N SER A 107 8.88 -4.80 0.86
CA SER A 107 8.62 -4.64 2.30
C SER A 107 7.74 -5.75 2.85
N SER A 108 6.71 -6.15 2.11
CA SER A 108 5.83 -7.27 2.48
C SER A 108 6.58 -8.60 2.51
N LEU A 109 7.40 -8.89 1.50
CA LEU A 109 8.21 -10.12 1.44
C LEU A 109 9.22 -10.17 2.59
N VAL A 110 9.93 -9.08 2.81
CA VAL A 110 10.91 -8.96 3.90
C VAL A 110 10.23 -9.14 5.26
N SER A 111 9.11 -8.46 5.49
CA SER A 111 8.36 -8.56 6.74
C SER A 111 7.81 -9.96 6.97
N SER A 112 7.30 -10.63 5.96
CA SER A 112 6.73 -11.98 6.10
C SER A 112 7.76 -13.03 6.53
N VAL A 113 9.03 -12.85 6.13
CA VAL A 113 10.13 -13.76 6.50
C VAL A 113 10.80 -13.35 7.81
N LEU A 114 11.02 -12.05 8.00
CA LEU A 114 11.80 -11.55 9.13
C LEU A 114 11.01 -11.45 10.42
N PHE A 115 9.72 -11.14 10.35
CA PHE A 115 8.90 -10.99 11.54
C PHE A 115 8.88 -12.27 12.42
N PRO A 116 8.64 -13.48 11.85
CA PRO A 116 8.74 -14.72 12.63
C PRO A 116 10.15 -15.01 13.14
N ALA A 117 11.17 -14.66 12.36
CA ALA A 117 12.57 -14.87 12.78
C ALA A 117 12.95 -13.95 13.96
N PHE A 118 12.57 -12.67 13.91
CA PHE A 118 12.83 -11.71 14.97
C PHE A 118 12.02 -11.98 16.23
N SER A 119 10.81 -12.49 16.09
CA SER A 119 9.99 -12.92 17.24
C SER A 119 10.67 -14.02 18.06
N LYS A 120 11.40 -14.92 17.42
CA LYS A 120 12.17 -15.98 18.12
C LYS A 120 13.44 -15.46 18.82
N LEU A 121 13.95 -14.31 18.39
CA LEU A 121 15.20 -13.72 18.89
C LEU A 121 14.98 -12.61 19.92
N GLN A 122 13.76 -12.42 20.42
CA GLN A 122 13.43 -11.33 21.37
C GLN A 122 14.29 -11.33 22.66
N GLY A 123 14.80 -12.48 23.09
CA GLY A 123 15.70 -12.59 24.24
C GLY A 123 17.18 -12.27 23.96
N GLU A 124 17.60 -12.13 22.68
CA GLU A 124 18.99 -12.01 22.28
C GLU A 124 19.24 -10.69 21.53
N LYS A 125 19.37 -9.59 22.27
CA LYS A 125 19.51 -8.22 21.72
C LYS A 125 20.56 -8.07 20.62
N GLU A 126 21.73 -8.68 20.78
CA GLU A 126 22.81 -8.57 19.80
C GLU A 126 22.50 -9.28 18.48
N LYS A 127 21.92 -10.48 18.55
CA LYS A 127 21.51 -11.22 17.34
C LYS A 127 20.37 -10.51 16.64
N LEU A 128 19.42 -9.97 17.40
CA LEU A 128 18.33 -9.16 16.86
C LEU A 128 18.86 -7.92 16.12
N LEU A 129 19.77 -7.16 16.71
CA LEU A 129 20.36 -5.97 16.07
C LEU A 129 21.14 -6.32 14.79
N LYS A 130 21.93 -7.40 14.81
CA LYS A 130 22.63 -7.90 13.61
C LYS A 130 21.63 -8.31 12.53
N GLY A 131 20.55 -8.99 12.92
CA GLY A 131 19.47 -9.38 12.02
C GLY A 131 18.81 -8.17 11.36
N VAL A 132 18.42 -7.16 12.14
CA VAL A 132 17.80 -5.93 11.63
C VAL A 132 18.74 -5.20 10.66
N LYS A 133 20.01 -5.00 11.02
CA LYS A 133 21.00 -4.35 10.13
C LYS A 133 21.14 -5.11 8.80
N LYS A 134 21.24 -6.44 8.86
CA LYS A 134 21.34 -7.27 7.65
C LYS A 134 20.08 -7.16 6.78
N SER A 135 18.92 -7.09 7.40
CA SER A 135 17.63 -6.96 6.71
C SER A 135 17.52 -5.63 5.98
N VAL A 136 17.86 -4.52 6.64
CA VAL A 136 17.88 -3.19 6.02
C VAL A 136 18.86 -3.16 4.85
N SER A 137 20.07 -3.70 5.03
CA SER A 137 21.06 -3.77 3.96
C SER A 137 20.58 -4.60 2.77
N LEU A 138 19.93 -5.76 3.03
CA LEU A 138 19.40 -6.62 1.98
C LEU A 138 18.24 -5.95 1.25
N SER A 139 17.33 -5.30 1.98
CA SER A 139 16.23 -4.54 1.39
C SER A 139 16.73 -3.43 0.49
N ALA A 140 17.71 -2.66 0.93
CA ALA A 140 18.33 -1.62 0.12
C ALA A 140 19.02 -2.20 -1.11
N PHE A 141 19.78 -3.29 -0.96
CA PHE A 141 20.47 -3.96 -2.06
C PHE A 141 19.51 -4.47 -3.15
N LEU A 142 18.30 -4.88 -2.78
CA LEU A 142 17.28 -5.31 -3.75
C LEU A 142 16.50 -4.12 -4.33
N LEU A 143 16.15 -3.15 -3.49
CA LEU A 143 15.31 -2.02 -3.87
C LEU A 143 15.99 -1.10 -4.88
N PHE A 144 17.26 -0.71 -4.63
CA PHE A 144 17.96 0.23 -5.51
C PHE A 144 18.11 -0.26 -6.95
N PRO A 145 18.59 -1.48 -7.23
CA PRO A 145 18.68 -1.97 -8.61
C PRO A 145 17.33 -2.04 -9.31
N LEU A 146 16.25 -2.40 -8.59
CA LEU A 146 14.91 -2.45 -9.16
C LEU A 146 14.38 -1.05 -9.51
N LEU A 147 14.61 -0.05 -8.66
CA LEU A 147 14.21 1.33 -8.94
C LEU A 147 15.05 1.92 -10.10
N PHE A 148 16.35 1.68 -10.15
CA PHE A 148 17.19 2.10 -11.28
C PHE A 148 16.80 1.37 -12.57
N GLY A 149 16.47 0.08 -12.49
CA GLY A 149 15.92 -0.65 -13.62
C GLY A 149 14.59 -0.06 -14.10
N LEU A 150 13.69 0.29 -13.17
CA LEU A 150 12.44 0.98 -13.49
C LEU A 150 12.67 2.34 -14.15
N MET A 151 13.66 3.12 -13.69
CA MET A 151 14.04 4.39 -14.34
C MET A 151 14.49 4.17 -15.79
N ALA A 152 15.33 3.16 -16.05
CA ALA A 152 15.85 2.85 -17.38
C ALA A 152 14.74 2.44 -18.38
N VAL A 153 13.78 1.65 -17.93
CA VAL A 153 12.65 1.19 -18.75
C VAL A 153 11.37 2.04 -18.57
N GLY A 154 11.43 3.13 -17.83
CA GLY A 154 10.25 3.93 -17.47
C GLY A 154 9.48 4.44 -18.68
N LYS A 155 10.17 5.01 -19.68
CA LYS A 155 9.51 5.54 -20.89
C LYS A 155 8.77 4.45 -21.70
N PRO A 156 9.41 3.34 -22.13
CA PRO A 156 8.73 2.29 -22.86
C PRO A 156 7.62 1.61 -22.03
N LEU A 157 7.79 1.49 -20.72
CA LEU A 157 6.80 0.92 -19.82
C LEU A 157 5.53 1.78 -19.74
N ILE A 158 5.66 3.10 -19.65
CA ILE A 158 4.54 4.03 -19.66
C ILE A 158 3.76 3.94 -20.98
N ILE A 159 4.44 3.95 -22.10
CA ILE A 159 3.80 3.88 -23.41
C ILE A 159 3.05 2.55 -23.56
N LEU A 160 3.64 1.45 -23.14
CA LEU A 160 3.06 0.10 -23.26
C LEU A 160 1.84 -0.09 -22.35
N LEU A 161 1.91 0.36 -21.11
CA LEU A 161 0.86 0.09 -20.10
C LEU A 161 -0.21 1.19 -20.02
N LEU A 162 0.18 2.46 -20.22
CA LEU A 162 -0.69 3.60 -19.97
C LEU A 162 -1.02 4.42 -21.21
N THR A 163 -0.37 4.15 -22.34
CA THR A 163 -0.45 4.93 -23.59
C THR A 163 0.32 6.26 -23.57
N GLU A 164 0.49 6.87 -24.74
CA GLU A 164 1.28 8.10 -24.90
C GLU A 164 0.74 9.31 -24.14
N LYS A 165 -0.56 9.33 -23.82
CA LYS A 165 -1.19 10.41 -23.04
C LYS A 165 -0.55 10.61 -21.66
N TRP A 166 0.08 9.57 -21.11
CA TRP A 166 0.65 9.57 -19.77
C TRP A 166 2.17 9.84 -19.74
N ILE A 167 2.77 10.21 -20.87
CA ILE A 167 4.20 10.53 -20.94
C ILE A 167 4.60 11.64 -19.96
N GLY A 168 3.69 12.58 -19.65
CA GLY A 168 3.92 13.64 -18.68
C GLY A 168 4.18 13.15 -17.24
N LEU A 169 3.91 11.89 -16.92
CA LEU A 169 4.25 11.33 -15.60
C LEU A 169 5.74 10.94 -15.46
N LEU A 170 6.48 10.84 -16.59
CA LEU A 170 7.87 10.38 -16.60
C LEU A 170 8.78 11.16 -15.63
N PRO A 171 8.76 12.51 -15.60
CA PRO A 171 9.61 13.26 -14.66
C PRO A 171 9.25 12.97 -13.19
N PHE A 172 7.98 12.77 -12.87
CA PHE A 172 7.57 12.42 -11.52
C PHE A 172 8.05 11.01 -11.13
N LEU A 173 7.92 10.04 -12.03
CA LEU A 173 8.41 8.68 -11.83
C LEU A 173 9.93 8.67 -11.57
N LEU A 174 10.70 9.37 -12.40
CA LEU A 174 12.15 9.46 -12.25
C LEU A 174 12.55 10.11 -10.93
N PHE A 175 11.87 11.20 -10.55
CA PHE A 175 12.12 11.89 -9.30
C PHE A 175 11.84 11.01 -8.08
N ILE A 176 10.70 10.31 -8.07
CA ILE A 176 10.31 9.42 -6.97
C ILE A 176 11.24 8.21 -6.87
N CYS A 177 11.69 7.64 -8.00
CA CYS A 177 12.66 6.55 -7.99
C CYS A 177 14.03 6.98 -7.45
N PHE A 178 14.42 8.22 -7.70
CA PHE A 178 15.70 8.76 -7.21
C PHE A 178 15.65 9.10 -5.72
N PHE A 179 14.52 9.62 -5.24
CA PHE A 179 14.25 9.91 -3.83
C PHE A 179 13.12 9.00 -3.32
N PRO A 180 13.37 7.73 -3.08
CA PRO A 180 12.33 6.84 -2.57
C PRO A 180 11.95 7.28 -1.14
N CYS A 181 10.83 7.97 -1.03
CA CYS A 181 10.19 8.27 0.26
C CYS A 181 9.41 7.02 0.70
N THR A 182 10.10 6.02 1.27
CA THR A 182 9.49 4.83 1.88
C THR A 182 9.66 4.84 3.38
#